data_c930e49e71ad573138d10b6d6fdd486b
#
_entry.id   c930e49e71ad573138d10b6d6fdd486b
#
_cell.length_a   1.000
_cell.length_b   1.000
_cell.length_c   1.000
_cell.angle_alpha   90.00
_cell.angle_beta   90.00
_cell.angle_gamma   90.00
#
_symmetry.space_group_name_H-M   'P 1'
#
loop_
_entity.id
_entity.type
_entity.pdbx_description
1 polymer ?
#
loop_
_entity_poly.entity_id
_entity_poly.type
_entity_poly.pdbx_seq_one_letter_code
_entity_poly.pdbx_strand_id
1 'polypeptide(L)'
;MLTKLLFSLLPKTCDKDSPYYVKFLTINQMETNQNPVQENSAQRIALELEQPAERLYDPAEAARIVQCLTDGYFDPEYILLFGKLVGGTPHSDAMAYDLLMVVRETPEYDWIQTKRILRYKVPYSCRKITYINLYIMTLSYVESNSTPFLFFAHAEGELLYCSDSYHFQRPKHPIDFAKAYADAKFHFDTFRTQGNELLEQAQDAFSESRNMRLAAQFSAQAMVYFYHTLYYVYHGLEFDSHDPVIMHDRMRTLSTKLMLAFDDTHIENIFTLPRLKSFLQKSPYGIRFDIAPQKLDIHMERVRKAAGIIENLCGLRLELYKELSERQ
;
A
#
# COMPACT_ATOMS: atom_id res chain seq x y z
N MET A 1 22.74 -25.10 -11.41
CA MET A 1 22.54 -25.71 -10.07
C MET A 1 21.53 -24.94 -9.22
N LEU A 2 21.36 -23.66 -9.42
CA LEU A 2 20.35 -22.80 -8.73
C LEU A 2 18.88 -23.13 -9.06
N THR A 3 18.59 -23.59 -10.27
CA THR A 3 17.21 -23.88 -10.72
C THR A 3 16.53 -25.05 -9.99
N LYS A 4 17.30 -25.98 -9.45
CA LYS A 4 16.73 -27.12 -8.68
C LYS A 4 16.38 -26.78 -7.24
N LEU A 5 16.94 -25.74 -6.64
CA LEU A 5 16.63 -25.29 -5.28
C LEU A 5 15.33 -24.47 -5.22
N LEU A 6 15.01 -23.74 -6.28
CA LEU A 6 13.78 -22.93 -6.35
C LEU A 6 12.50 -23.79 -6.40
N PHE A 7 12.57 -24.99 -6.98
CA PHE A 7 11.41 -25.89 -7.06
C PHE A 7 11.06 -26.60 -5.76
N SER A 8 11.96 -26.63 -4.79
CA SER A 8 11.71 -27.25 -3.48
C SER A 8 10.99 -26.35 -2.47
N LEU A 9 10.84 -25.06 -2.77
CA LEU A 9 10.24 -24.05 -1.88
C LEU A 9 8.81 -23.64 -2.28
N LEU A 10 8.25 -24.21 -3.35
CA LEU A 10 6.87 -23.95 -3.74
C LEU A 10 5.92 -24.84 -2.92
N PRO A 11 4.84 -24.28 -2.36
CA PRO A 11 3.83 -25.07 -1.70
C PRO A 11 3.23 -26.07 -2.69
N LYS A 12 3.04 -27.33 -2.23
CA LYS A 12 2.58 -28.48 -3.05
C LYS A 12 1.19 -28.31 -3.70
N THR A 13 0.53 -27.18 -3.46
CA THR A 13 -0.83 -26.86 -3.92
C THR A 13 -0.88 -25.81 -5.05
N CYS A 14 0.28 -25.38 -5.56
CA CYS A 14 0.28 -24.42 -6.66
C CYS A 14 -0.01 -25.15 -7.97
N ASP A 15 -1.14 -24.81 -8.59
CA ASP A 15 -1.54 -25.34 -9.89
C ASP A 15 -0.52 -24.93 -10.95
N LYS A 16 0.22 -25.89 -11.48
CA LYS A 16 1.29 -25.66 -12.46
C LYS A 16 0.79 -25.16 -13.82
N ASP A 17 -0.50 -25.32 -14.05
CA ASP A 17 -1.16 -24.93 -15.32
C ASP A 17 -1.77 -23.51 -15.24
N SER A 18 -1.57 -22.78 -14.15
CA SER A 18 -1.97 -21.39 -14.04
C SER A 18 -1.19 -20.53 -15.05
N PRO A 19 -1.84 -19.76 -15.91
CA PRO A 19 -1.18 -18.87 -16.88
C PRO A 19 -0.24 -17.85 -16.21
N TYR A 20 -0.40 -17.59 -14.94
CA TYR A 20 0.47 -16.72 -14.15
C TYR A 20 1.78 -17.38 -13.71
N TYR A 21 1.77 -18.71 -13.55
CA TYR A 21 2.97 -19.49 -13.22
C TYR A 21 3.98 -19.50 -14.37
N VAL A 22 3.51 -19.67 -15.60
CA VAL A 22 4.34 -19.65 -16.82
C VAL A 22 4.99 -18.27 -17.01
N LYS A 23 4.29 -17.21 -16.62
CA LYS A 23 4.74 -15.82 -16.79
C LYS A 23 5.89 -15.42 -15.86
N PHE A 24 5.89 -15.92 -14.62
CA PHE A 24 6.99 -15.70 -13.68
C PHE A 24 8.31 -16.31 -14.19
N LEU A 25 8.24 -17.44 -14.87
CA LEU A 25 9.40 -18.08 -15.50
C LEU A 25 9.84 -17.38 -16.79
N THR A 26 8.92 -16.81 -17.55
CA THR A 26 9.22 -16.14 -18.83
C THR A 26 9.93 -14.80 -18.60
N ILE A 27 9.58 -14.05 -17.56
CA ILE A 27 10.25 -12.80 -17.18
C ILE A 27 11.72 -13.09 -16.79
N ASN A 28 11.98 -14.16 -16.04
CA ASN A 28 13.33 -14.54 -15.64
C ASN A 28 14.16 -15.19 -16.77
N GLN A 29 13.53 -15.67 -17.86
CA GLN A 29 14.25 -16.25 -19.01
C GLN A 29 14.56 -15.25 -20.14
N MET A 30 13.88 -14.10 -20.18
CA MET A 30 14.16 -13.05 -21.18
C MET A 30 15.43 -12.24 -20.86
N GLU A 31 15.99 -12.33 -19.67
CA GLU A 31 17.20 -11.59 -19.27
C GLU A 31 18.51 -12.16 -19.82
N THR A 32 18.51 -13.30 -20.52
CA THR A 32 19.77 -13.95 -20.93
C THR A 32 20.17 -13.79 -22.38
N ASN A 33 19.38 -13.15 -23.23
CA ASN A 33 19.70 -12.99 -24.63
C ASN A 33 19.24 -11.64 -25.22
N GLN A 34 19.94 -10.55 -24.99
CA GLN A 34 19.88 -9.41 -25.91
C GLN A 34 21.12 -8.52 -25.86
N ASN A 35 21.53 -8.09 -27.07
CA ASN A 35 22.65 -7.22 -27.39
C ASN A 35 22.56 -5.81 -26.78
N PRO A 36 23.69 -5.13 -26.53
CA PRO A 36 23.74 -3.86 -25.85
C PRO A 36 23.52 -2.71 -26.83
N VAL A 37 22.27 -2.34 -27.13
CA VAL A 37 21.89 -1.00 -27.63
C VAL A 37 20.35 -0.87 -27.55
N GLN A 38 19.85 -0.49 -26.45
CA GLN A 38 18.67 0.32 -26.11
C GLN A 38 18.32 -0.02 -24.67
N GLU A 39 18.85 0.74 -23.74
CA GLU A 39 18.34 0.73 -22.36
C GLU A 39 16.88 1.17 -22.42
N ASN A 40 15.98 0.21 -22.46
CA ASN A 40 14.55 0.42 -22.37
C ASN A 40 14.23 1.07 -21.03
N SER A 41 13.42 2.13 -21.09
CA SER A 41 12.89 2.81 -19.91
C SER A 41 12.28 1.86 -18.86
N ALA A 42 11.72 0.72 -19.30
CA ALA A 42 11.21 -0.35 -18.44
C ALA A 42 12.31 -1.05 -17.60
N GLN A 43 13.52 -1.24 -18.17
CA GLN A 43 14.65 -1.80 -17.41
C GLN A 43 15.22 -0.79 -16.39
N ARG A 44 15.19 0.49 -16.73
CA ARG A 44 15.57 1.56 -15.82
C ARG A 44 14.59 1.69 -14.65
N ILE A 45 13.29 1.57 -14.93
CA ILE A 45 12.21 1.55 -13.92
C ILE A 45 12.32 0.30 -13.05
N ALA A 46 12.65 -0.87 -13.60
CA ALA A 46 12.86 -2.11 -12.84
C ALA A 46 14.13 -2.08 -11.97
N LEU A 47 15.16 -1.33 -12.36
CA LEU A 47 16.39 -1.11 -11.58
C LEU A 47 16.22 -0.03 -10.48
N GLU A 48 15.28 0.91 -10.66
CA GLU A 48 14.90 1.87 -9.63
C GLU A 48 13.87 1.33 -8.63
N LEU A 49 13.11 0.30 -9.02
CA LEU A 49 12.46 -0.59 -8.08
C LEU A 49 13.59 -1.45 -7.52
N GLU A 50 14.06 -1.13 -6.31
CA GLU A 50 14.91 -2.02 -5.53
C GLU A 50 14.42 -3.44 -5.81
N GLN A 51 15.35 -4.32 -6.25
CA GLN A 51 15.07 -5.74 -6.33
C GLN A 51 14.32 -6.09 -5.06
N PRO A 52 13.14 -6.70 -5.11
CA PRO A 52 12.40 -7.00 -3.90
C PRO A 52 13.39 -7.76 -3.02
N ALA A 53 13.90 -7.09 -1.99
CA ALA A 53 14.71 -7.73 -0.97
C ALA A 53 13.96 -9.01 -0.65
N GLU A 54 14.62 -10.17 -0.75
CA GLU A 54 13.96 -11.48 -0.56
C GLU A 54 12.99 -11.31 0.58
N ARG A 55 11.69 -11.35 0.29
CA ARG A 55 10.66 -10.95 1.24
C ARG A 55 10.70 -11.99 2.35
N LEU A 56 11.52 -11.75 3.35
CA LEU A 56 11.66 -12.59 4.51
C LEU A 56 10.36 -12.44 5.31
N TYR A 57 9.52 -13.41 5.12
CA TYR A 57 8.30 -13.61 5.86
C TYR A 57 8.63 -14.44 7.09
N ASP A 58 8.12 -14.02 8.26
CA ASP A 58 8.18 -14.84 9.48
C ASP A 58 6.88 -15.63 9.64
N PRO A 59 6.85 -16.94 9.29
CA PRO A 59 5.64 -17.75 9.40
C PRO A 59 5.11 -17.85 10.83
N ALA A 60 6.01 -17.79 11.83
CA ALA A 60 5.61 -17.86 13.23
C ALA A 60 4.93 -16.56 13.68
N GLU A 61 5.36 -15.41 13.17
CA GLU A 61 4.70 -14.13 13.44
C GLU A 61 3.33 -14.07 12.75
N ALA A 62 3.23 -14.49 11.49
CA ALA A 62 1.95 -14.54 10.79
C ALA A 62 0.95 -15.49 11.48
N ALA A 63 1.40 -16.66 11.93
CA ALA A 63 0.55 -17.58 12.68
C ALA A 63 0.03 -16.93 13.97
N ARG A 64 0.86 -16.17 14.68
CA ARG A 64 0.41 -15.40 15.88
C ARG A 64 -0.60 -14.32 15.55
N ILE A 65 -0.39 -13.60 14.42
CA ILE A 65 -1.35 -12.60 13.95
C ILE A 65 -2.70 -13.27 13.65
N VAL A 66 -2.68 -14.37 12.90
CA VAL A 66 -3.88 -15.15 12.58
C VAL A 66 -4.57 -15.62 13.85
N GLN A 67 -3.84 -16.20 14.80
CA GLN A 67 -4.39 -16.61 16.09
C GLN A 67 -5.08 -15.45 16.82
N CYS A 68 -4.44 -14.27 16.86
CA CYS A 68 -5.06 -13.09 17.46
C CYS A 68 -6.34 -12.63 16.74
N LEU A 69 -6.45 -12.85 15.44
CA LEU A 69 -7.63 -12.51 14.65
C LEU A 69 -8.76 -13.53 14.81
N THR A 70 -8.43 -14.80 15.09
CA THR A 70 -9.41 -15.89 15.25
C THR A 70 -9.83 -16.14 16.71
N ASP A 71 -9.10 -15.59 17.69
CA ASP A 71 -9.36 -15.79 19.15
C ASP A 71 -10.60 -15.02 19.65
N GLY A 72 -11.74 -15.19 19.00
CA GLY A 72 -13.06 -14.81 19.51
C GLY A 72 -13.49 -13.36 19.31
N TYR A 73 -12.72 -12.52 18.58
CA TYR A 73 -13.16 -11.17 18.22
C TYR A 73 -13.73 -11.11 16.79
N PHE A 74 -13.25 -11.98 15.93
CA PHE A 74 -13.70 -12.11 14.56
C PHE A 74 -13.96 -13.58 14.30
N ASP A 75 -14.94 -13.85 13.47
CA ASP A 75 -15.23 -15.19 12.97
C ASP A 75 -14.95 -15.22 11.45
N PRO A 76 -13.67 -15.27 11.06
CA PRO A 76 -13.30 -15.21 9.66
C PRO A 76 -13.58 -16.53 8.96
N GLU A 77 -14.14 -16.45 7.76
CA GLU A 77 -14.22 -17.60 6.86
C GLU A 77 -12.83 -17.96 6.34
N TYR A 78 -12.04 -16.95 5.97
CA TYR A 78 -10.64 -17.12 5.60
C TYR A 78 -9.82 -15.84 5.74
N ILE A 79 -8.51 -16.01 5.80
CA ILE A 79 -7.53 -14.92 5.84
C ILE A 79 -6.48 -15.16 4.77
N LEU A 80 -6.27 -14.18 3.89
CA LEU A 80 -5.20 -14.16 2.89
C LEU A 80 -4.12 -13.16 3.27
N LEU A 81 -2.88 -13.53 3.05
CA LEU A 81 -1.73 -12.64 3.06
C LEU A 81 -1.36 -12.30 1.62
N PHE A 82 -1.65 -11.09 1.16
CA PHE A 82 -1.43 -10.66 -0.23
C PHE A 82 -0.28 -9.66 -0.41
N GLY A 83 0.21 -9.07 0.67
CA GLY A 83 1.37 -8.20 0.65
C GLY A 83 2.31 -8.50 1.81
N LYS A 84 3.60 -8.55 1.50
CA LYS A 84 4.68 -8.77 2.47
C LYS A 84 5.77 -7.75 2.17
N LEU A 85 6.07 -6.88 3.11
CA LEU A 85 7.17 -5.93 2.99
C LEU A 85 8.13 -6.11 4.17
N VAL A 86 9.39 -6.27 3.87
CA VAL A 86 10.47 -6.21 4.85
C VAL A 86 11.20 -4.90 4.66
N GLY A 87 11.14 -4.03 5.66
CA GLY A 87 11.88 -2.78 5.63
C GLY A 87 13.36 -3.03 5.86
N GLY A 88 14.17 -2.72 4.85
CA GLY A 88 15.61 -2.84 4.90
C GLY A 88 16.29 -1.50 5.16
N THR A 89 16.17 -0.94 6.36
CA THR A 89 17.18 0.03 6.79
C THR A 89 18.14 -0.64 7.77
N PRO A 90 19.40 -0.22 7.82
CA PRO A 90 20.37 -0.77 8.78
C PRO A 90 19.93 -0.68 10.25
N HIS A 91 18.85 0.04 10.52
CA HIS A 91 18.33 0.32 11.86
C HIS A 91 16.91 -0.15 12.11
N SER A 92 16.22 -0.73 11.14
CA SER A 92 14.80 -1.13 11.27
C SER A 92 14.53 -2.46 10.56
N ASP A 93 14.33 -3.51 11.36
CA ASP A 93 13.75 -4.79 10.91
C ASP A 93 12.22 -4.67 10.80
N ALA A 94 11.71 -3.59 10.23
CA ALA A 94 10.28 -3.39 10.10
C ALA A 94 9.69 -4.41 9.11
N MET A 95 8.65 -5.10 9.54
CA MET A 95 7.86 -6.01 8.71
C MET A 95 6.46 -5.46 8.50
N ALA A 96 5.90 -5.67 7.33
CA ALA A 96 4.53 -5.28 7.03
C ALA A 96 3.76 -6.43 6.41
N TYR A 97 2.55 -6.66 6.91
CA TYR A 97 1.64 -7.69 6.45
C TYR A 97 0.36 -7.04 5.95
N ASP A 98 0.04 -7.24 4.68
CA ASP A 98 -1.25 -6.88 4.11
C ASP A 98 -2.15 -8.11 4.12
N LEU A 99 -3.19 -8.06 4.95
CA LEU A 99 -4.10 -9.17 5.19
C LEU A 99 -5.49 -8.81 4.67
N LEU A 100 -6.10 -9.73 3.92
CA LEU A 100 -7.53 -9.72 3.62
C LEU A 100 -8.20 -10.76 4.51
N MET A 101 -9.05 -10.30 5.42
CA MET A 101 -9.90 -11.13 6.26
C MET A 101 -11.32 -11.07 5.75
N VAL A 102 -11.87 -12.22 5.38
CA VAL A 102 -13.24 -12.34 4.89
C VAL A 102 -14.10 -12.95 5.97
N VAL A 103 -15.22 -12.29 6.28
CA VAL A 103 -16.17 -12.64 7.33
C VAL A 103 -17.58 -12.79 6.76
N ARG A 104 -18.48 -13.54 7.41
CA ARG A 104 -19.89 -13.65 6.98
C ARG A 104 -20.63 -12.36 7.17
N GLU A 105 -20.51 -11.79 8.34
CA GLU A 105 -21.21 -10.59 8.76
C GLU A 105 -20.24 -9.46 9.01
N THR A 106 -20.71 -8.23 8.87
CA THR A 106 -19.90 -7.06 9.18
C THR A 106 -19.53 -7.10 10.65
N PRO A 107 -18.23 -7.08 11.00
CA PRO A 107 -17.82 -7.13 12.39
C PRO A 107 -18.24 -5.87 13.14
N GLU A 108 -18.46 -6.02 14.43
CA GLU A 108 -18.85 -4.93 15.35
C GLU A 108 -17.77 -3.84 15.44
N TYR A 109 -16.53 -4.19 15.12
CA TYR A 109 -15.36 -3.29 15.22
C TYR A 109 -14.93 -2.79 13.86
N ASP A 110 -14.70 -1.47 13.79
CA ASP A 110 -14.08 -0.84 12.63
C ASP A 110 -12.56 -1.14 12.57
N TRP A 111 -11.93 -0.72 11.47
CA TRP A 111 -10.48 -0.88 11.28
C TRP A 111 -9.65 -0.24 12.41
N ILE A 112 -10.06 0.91 12.95
CA ILE A 112 -9.31 1.62 13.99
C ILE A 112 -9.36 0.83 15.29
N GLN A 113 -10.51 0.30 15.63
CA GLN A 113 -10.71 -0.55 16.82
C GLN A 113 -9.93 -1.85 16.66
N THR A 114 -10.01 -2.49 15.49
CA THR A 114 -9.25 -3.70 15.17
C THR A 114 -7.74 -3.47 15.28
N LYS A 115 -7.24 -2.37 14.76
CA LYS A 115 -5.81 -2.00 14.90
C LYS A 115 -5.39 -1.82 16.36
N ARG A 116 -6.25 -1.26 17.20
CA ARG A 116 -5.99 -1.16 18.66
C ARG A 116 -5.91 -2.56 19.29
N ILE A 117 -6.86 -3.44 18.98
CA ILE A 117 -6.88 -4.82 19.51
C ILE A 117 -5.59 -5.54 19.11
N LEU A 118 -5.19 -5.49 17.85
CA LEU A 118 -3.96 -6.10 17.36
C LEU A 118 -2.72 -5.56 18.06
N ARG A 119 -2.63 -4.26 18.30
CA ARG A 119 -1.51 -3.65 19.04
C ARG A 119 -1.35 -4.20 20.47
N TYR A 120 -2.43 -4.58 21.14
CA TYR A 120 -2.35 -5.13 22.49
C TYR A 120 -2.09 -6.63 22.50
N LYS A 121 -2.53 -7.35 21.47
CA LYS A 121 -2.45 -8.81 21.42
C LYS A 121 -1.19 -9.36 20.75
N VAL A 122 -0.70 -8.68 19.71
CA VAL A 122 0.54 -9.09 19.04
C VAL A 122 1.72 -8.55 19.85
N PRO A 123 2.48 -9.42 20.53
CA PRO A 123 3.61 -8.96 21.33
C PRO A 123 4.69 -8.36 20.42
N TYR A 124 5.01 -7.11 20.65
CA TYR A 124 6.16 -6.48 20.02
C TYR A 124 7.44 -7.10 20.59
N SER A 125 8.26 -7.71 19.76
CA SER A 125 9.65 -7.90 20.14
C SER A 125 10.31 -6.52 20.16
N CYS A 126 11.11 -6.22 21.20
CA CYS A 126 11.74 -4.90 21.42
C CYS A 126 12.63 -4.40 20.27
N ARG A 127 12.77 -5.13 19.16
CA ARG A 127 13.63 -4.83 18.02
C ARG A 127 12.95 -4.84 16.67
N LYS A 128 11.68 -5.27 16.58
CA LYS A 128 10.94 -5.38 15.30
C LYS A 128 9.67 -4.54 15.39
N ILE A 129 9.47 -3.67 14.44
CA ILE A 129 8.21 -2.95 14.26
C ILE A 129 7.41 -3.73 13.22
N THR A 130 6.28 -4.28 13.65
CA THR A 130 5.36 -4.99 12.75
C THR A 130 4.20 -4.08 12.39
N TYR A 131 4.02 -3.85 11.11
CA TYR A 131 2.87 -3.15 10.56
C TYR A 131 1.87 -4.16 10.04
N ILE A 132 0.64 -4.10 10.55
CA ILE A 132 -0.45 -4.94 10.07
C ILE A 132 -1.47 -4.04 9.39
N ASN A 133 -1.66 -4.27 8.10
CA ASN A 133 -2.68 -3.62 7.30
C ASN A 133 -3.79 -4.65 7.04
N LEU A 134 -4.90 -4.53 7.74
CA LEU A 134 -6.00 -5.47 7.70
C LEU A 134 -7.17 -4.89 6.90
N TYR A 135 -7.57 -5.58 5.85
CA TYR A 135 -8.79 -5.34 5.08
C TYR A 135 -9.84 -6.35 5.53
N ILE A 136 -10.98 -5.85 6.01
CA ILE A 136 -12.08 -6.69 6.46
C ILE A 136 -13.22 -6.53 5.45
N MET A 137 -13.66 -7.64 4.86
CA MET A 137 -14.74 -7.65 3.88
C MET A 137 -15.72 -8.77 4.18
N THR A 138 -16.99 -8.57 3.86
CA THR A 138 -17.96 -9.64 3.96
C THR A 138 -17.84 -10.60 2.80
N LEU A 139 -18.17 -11.87 3.03
CA LEU A 139 -18.18 -12.90 2.00
C LEU A 139 -19.09 -12.50 0.82
N SER A 140 -20.29 -11.99 1.13
CA SER A 140 -21.22 -11.50 0.13
C SER A 140 -20.66 -10.37 -0.75
N TYR A 141 -19.87 -9.46 -0.14
CA TYR A 141 -19.20 -8.41 -0.91
C TYR A 141 -18.14 -8.98 -1.85
N VAL A 142 -17.31 -9.90 -1.34
CA VAL A 142 -16.24 -10.54 -2.12
C VAL A 142 -16.82 -11.34 -3.30
N GLU A 143 -17.92 -12.05 -3.09
CA GLU A 143 -18.55 -12.86 -4.13
C GLU A 143 -19.28 -12.02 -5.20
N SER A 144 -19.83 -10.86 -4.83
CA SER A 144 -20.63 -10.02 -5.73
C SER A 144 -19.84 -8.93 -6.43
N ASN A 145 -18.59 -8.65 -6.01
CA ASN A 145 -17.80 -7.55 -6.56
C ASN A 145 -16.52 -8.05 -7.23
N SER A 146 -16.15 -7.32 -8.29
CA SER A 146 -14.87 -7.52 -8.99
C SER A 146 -14.14 -6.19 -9.05
N THR A 147 -13.14 -6.03 -8.16
CA THR A 147 -12.29 -4.84 -8.12
C THR A 147 -10.83 -5.24 -8.36
N PRO A 148 -9.97 -4.34 -8.85
CA PRO A 148 -8.55 -4.60 -8.96
C PRO A 148 -7.94 -5.12 -7.66
N PHE A 149 -8.35 -4.55 -6.52
CA PHE A 149 -7.91 -5.01 -5.20
C PHE A 149 -8.23 -6.51 -4.98
N LEU A 150 -9.49 -6.90 -5.13
CA LEU A 150 -9.91 -8.30 -4.92
C LEU A 150 -9.22 -9.25 -5.90
N PHE A 151 -9.08 -8.83 -7.17
CA PHE A 151 -8.36 -9.63 -8.16
C PHE A 151 -6.93 -9.94 -7.71
N PHE A 152 -6.14 -8.92 -7.36
CA PHE A 152 -4.74 -9.12 -6.98
C PHE A 152 -4.60 -9.80 -5.62
N ALA A 153 -5.44 -9.45 -4.64
CA ALA A 153 -5.41 -10.09 -3.33
C ALA A 153 -5.68 -11.60 -3.42
N HIS A 154 -6.61 -12.02 -4.29
CA HIS A 154 -6.88 -13.44 -4.48
C HIS A 154 -5.91 -14.12 -5.45
N ALA A 155 -5.44 -13.44 -6.50
CA ALA A 155 -4.49 -14.04 -7.45
C ALA A 155 -3.13 -14.33 -6.80
N GLU A 156 -2.64 -13.41 -5.96
CA GLU A 156 -1.29 -13.46 -5.39
C GLU A 156 -1.28 -13.88 -3.91
N GLY A 157 -2.43 -13.82 -3.24
CA GLY A 157 -2.55 -14.05 -1.80
C GLY A 157 -2.28 -15.49 -1.38
N GLU A 158 -1.57 -15.65 -0.28
CA GLU A 158 -1.35 -16.92 0.42
C GLU A 158 -2.46 -17.15 1.44
N LEU A 159 -3.09 -18.32 1.43
CA LEU A 159 -4.11 -18.68 2.42
C LEU A 159 -3.44 -18.99 3.76
N LEU A 160 -3.67 -18.13 4.76
CA LEU A 160 -3.16 -18.32 6.11
C LEU A 160 -4.14 -19.06 7.02
N TYR A 161 -5.44 -18.87 6.79
CA TYR A 161 -6.50 -19.46 7.60
C TYR A 161 -7.74 -19.73 6.75
N CYS A 162 -8.40 -20.84 7.06
CA CYS A 162 -9.74 -21.17 6.56
C CYS A 162 -10.52 -21.81 7.70
N SER A 163 -11.75 -21.37 7.92
CA SER A 163 -12.63 -21.98 8.93
C SER A 163 -13.02 -23.40 8.53
N ASP A 164 -13.27 -24.27 9.50
CA ASP A 164 -13.70 -25.66 9.24
C ASP A 164 -15.08 -25.72 8.55
N SER A 165 -15.89 -24.68 8.71
CA SER A 165 -17.23 -24.56 8.12
C SER A 165 -17.22 -24.07 6.68
N TYR A 166 -16.08 -23.58 6.17
CA TYR A 166 -15.95 -22.97 4.85
C TYR A 166 -14.97 -23.77 3.96
N HIS A 167 -15.44 -24.11 2.78
CA HIS A 167 -14.56 -24.73 1.78
C HIS A 167 -13.97 -23.66 0.86
N PHE A 168 -12.73 -23.27 1.13
CA PHE A 168 -12.08 -22.22 0.36
C PHE A 168 -11.90 -22.64 -1.10
N GLN A 169 -12.56 -21.91 -1.98
CA GLN A 169 -12.30 -21.92 -3.41
C GLN A 169 -11.87 -20.51 -3.79
N ARG A 170 -10.73 -20.40 -4.45
CA ARG A 170 -10.20 -19.08 -4.83
C ARG A 170 -11.20 -18.37 -5.77
N PRO A 171 -11.78 -17.25 -5.33
CA PRO A 171 -12.77 -16.53 -6.15
C PRO A 171 -12.14 -16.05 -7.46
N LYS A 172 -12.91 -16.14 -8.53
CA LYS A 172 -12.54 -15.53 -9.80
C LYS A 172 -13.16 -14.14 -9.85
N HIS A 173 -12.31 -13.12 -9.91
CA HIS A 173 -12.75 -11.74 -10.09
C HIS A 173 -12.48 -11.33 -11.54
N PRO A 174 -13.45 -11.46 -12.47
CA PRO A 174 -13.24 -11.01 -13.83
C PRO A 174 -13.10 -9.49 -13.84
N ILE A 175 -11.96 -9.00 -14.30
CA ILE A 175 -11.66 -7.57 -14.41
C ILE A 175 -11.53 -7.22 -15.89
N ASP A 176 -12.25 -6.21 -16.32
CA ASP A 176 -11.97 -5.49 -17.56
C ASP A 176 -10.79 -4.54 -17.29
N PHE A 177 -9.58 -4.97 -17.65
CA PHE A 177 -8.38 -4.18 -17.41
C PHE A 177 -8.30 -2.93 -18.27
N ALA A 178 -8.95 -2.89 -19.43
CA ALA A 178 -9.03 -1.67 -20.25
C ALA A 178 -9.85 -0.60 -19.52
N LYS A 179 -10.98 -0.99 -18.96
CA LYS A 179 -11.80 -0.10 -18.12
C LYS A 179 -11.06 0.29 -16.83
N ALA A 180 -10.47 -0.68 -16.13
CA ALA A 180 -9.71 -0.40 -14.89
C ALA A 180 -8.55 0.56 -15.14
N TYR A 181 -7.84 0.44 -16.27
CA TYR A 181 -6.82 1.40 -16.69
C TYR A 181 -7.41 2.79 -16.94
N ALA A 182 -8.51 2.88 -17.69
CA ALA A 182 -9.12 4.16 -18.04
C ALA A 182 -9.61 4.91 -16.78
N ASP A 183 -10.29 4.21 -15.88
CA ASP A 183 -10.80 4.76 -14.63
C ASP A 183 -9.64 5.20 -13.70
N ALA A 184 -8.65 4.33 -13.50
CA ALA A 184 -7.48 4.63 -12.68
C ALA A 184 -6.65 5.79 -13.25
N LYS A 185 -6.49 5.85 -14.58
CA LYS A 185 -5.78 6.94 -15.28
C LYS A 185 -6.50 8.28 -15.12
N PHE A 186 -7.83 8.28 -15.25
CA PHE A 186 -8.63 9.47 -15.03
C PHE A 186 -8.49 10.02 -13.60
N HIS A 187 -8.58 9.15 -12.60
CA HIS A 187 -8.38 9.53 -11.20
C HIS A 187 -6.95 9.99 -10.92
N PHE A 188 -5.97 9.29 -11.47
CA PHE A 188 -4.57 9.68 -11.36
C PHE A 188 -4.33 11.08 -11.90
N ASP A 189 -4.76 11.36 -13.14
CA ASP A 189 -4.55 12.67 -13.76
C ASP A 189 -5.28 13.77 -13.00
N THR A 190 -6.53 13.55 -12.59
CA THR A 190 -7.34 14.54 -11.89
C THR A 190 -6.76 14.90 -10.51
N PHE A 191 -6.56 13.91 -9.65
CA PHE A 191 -6.13 14.17 -8.28
C PHE A 191 -4.65 14.55 -8.19
N ARG A 192 -3.80 14.00 -9.06
CA ARG A 192 -2.41 14.44 -9.18
C ARG A 192 -2.32 15.90 -9.54
N THR A 193 -3.11 16.37 -10.53
CA THR A 193 -3.13 17.78 -10.92
C THR A 193 -3.54 18.65 -9.75
N GLN A 194 -4.62 18.32 -9.06
CA GLN A 194 -5.08 19.04 -7.86
C GLN A 194 -4.03 19.05 -6.74
N GLY A 195 -3.39 17.90 -6.50
CA GLY A 195 -2.31 17.79 -5.51
C GLY A 195 -1.12 18.69 -5.84
N ASN A 196 -0.69 18.73 -7.10
CA ASN A 196 0.41 19.57 -7.56
C ASN A 196 0.06 21.07 -7.50
N GLU A 197 -1.13 21.47 -7.93
CA GLU A 197 -1.61 22.85 -7.78
C GLU A 197 -1.60 23.32 -6.33
N LEU A 198 -2.01 22.47 -5.39
CA LEU A 198 -1.96 22.76 -3.97
C LEU A 198 -0.52 22.88 -3.44
N LEU A 199 0.42 22.07 -3.96
CA LEU A 199 1.85 22.20 -3.59
C LEU A 199 2.45 23.52 -4.12
N GLU A 200 2.07 23.95 -5.31
CA GLU A 200 2.47 25.24 -5.86
C GLU A 200 1.89 26.38 -5.02
N GLN A 201 0.59 26.36 -4.72
CA GLN A 201 -0.05 27.33 -3.83
C GLN A 201 0.58 27.34 -2.42
N ALA A 202 0.99 26.18 -1.90
CA ALA A 202 1.68 26.10 -0.62
C ALA A 202 3.04 26.81 -0.70
N GLN A 203 3.77 26.65 -1.82
CA GLN A 203 5.05 27.32 -2.04
C GLN A 203 4.88 28.84 -2.15
N ASP A 204 3.90 29.32 -2.89
CA ASP A 204 3.62 30.75 -3.04
C ASP A 204 3.20 31.38 -1.70
N ALA A 205 2.35 30.68 -0.94
CA ALA A 205 1.97 31.12 0.40
C ALA A 205 3.16 31.18 1.36
N PHE A 206 4.12 30.28 1.22
CA PHE A 206 5.34 30.23 2.04
C PHE A 206 6.33 31.33 1.65
N SER A 207 6.66 31.44 0.36
CA SER A 207 7.75 32.29 -0.14
C SER A 207 7.31 33.75 -0.38
N GLU A 208 6.17 33.96 -1.01
CA GLU A 208 5.73 35.27 -1.44
C GLU A 208 4.89 35.98 -0.38
N SER A 209 3.79 35.37 0.04
CA SER A 209 2.87 36.00 0.99
C SER A 209 3.27 35.79 2.46
N ARG A 210 4.27 34.95 2.73
CA ARG A 210 4.72 34.56 4.08
C ARG A 210 3.57 34.12 5.00
N ASN A 211 2.55 33.54 4.41
CA ASN A 211 1.41 33.01 5.14
C ASN A 211 1.64 31.53 5.50
N MET A 212 2.40 31.30 6.58
CA MET A 212 2.79 29.96 7.02
C MET A 212 1.59 29.05 7.29
N ARG A 213 0.45 29.63 7.68
CA ARG A 213 -0.77 28.86 7.98
C ARG A 213 -1.40 28.33 6.70
N LEU A 214 -1.51 29.17 5.70
CA LEU A 214 -2.07 28.80 4.40
C LEU A 214 -1.16 27.78 3.69
N ALA A 215 0.15 28.00 3.72
CA ALA A 215 1.13 27.06 3.19
C ALA A 215 1.04 25.68 3.86
N ALA A 216 0.90 25.64 5.20
CA ALA A 216 0.71 24.41 5.94
C ALA A 216 -0.59 23.69 5.58
N GLN A 217 -1.67 24.43 5.37
CA GLN A 217 -2.96 23.89 4.97
C GLN A 217 -2.93 23.29 3.57
N PHE A 218 -2.40 24.03 2.59
CA PHE A 218 -2.32 23.55 1.22
C PHE A 218 -1.41 22.32 1.10
N SER A 219 -0.28 22.31 1.77
CA SER A 219 0.60 21.11 1.77
C SER A 219 -0.07 19.89 2.39
N ALA A 220 -0.88 20.07 3.44
CA ALA A 220 -1.62 18.98 4.07
C ALA A 220 -2.75 18.46 3.17
N GLN A 221 -3.47 19.36 2.47
CA GLN A 221 -4.48 18.97 1.48
C GLN A 221 -3.87 18.25 0.29
N ALA A 222 -2.75 18.73 -0.23
CA ALA A 222 -2.03 18.07 -1.32
C ALA A 222 -1.72 16.61 -0.97
N MET A 223 -1.23 16.34 0.24
CA MET A 223 -0.93 14.98 0.69
C MET A 223 -2.17 14.08 0.68
N VAL A 224 -3.33 14.60 1.07
CA VAL A 224 -4.59 13.86 1.01
C VAL A 224 -4.94 13.49 -0.43
N TYR A 225 -4.83 14.42 -1.38
CA TYR A 225 -5.08 14.12 -2.81
C TYR A 225 -4.14 13.04 -3.35
N PHE A 226 -2.85 13.10 -3.03
CA PHE A 226 -1.90 12.08 -3.46
C PHE A 226 -2.24 10.69 -2.89
N TYR A 227 -2.67 10.60 -1.63
CA TYR A 227 -3.09 9.33 -1.07
C TYR A 227 -4.40 8.81 -1.66
N HIS A 228 -5.37 9.67 -1.96
CA HIS A 228 -6.59 9.27 -2.69
C HIS A 228 -6.23 8.72 -4.06
N THR A 229 -5.33 9.38 -4.78
CA THR A 229 -4.81 8.90 -6.07
C THR A 229 -4.23 7.48 -5.93
N LEU A 230 -3.32 7.31 -4.99
CA LEU A 230 -2.64 6.02 -4.78
C LEU A 230 -3.62 4.91 -4.43
N TYR A 231 -4.54 5.20 -3.50
CA TYR A 231 -5.53 4.23 -3.06
C TYR A 231 -6.44 3.80 -4.22
N TYR A 232 -6.96 4.75 -4.97
CA TYR A 232 -7.84 4.44 -6.11
C TYR A 232 -7.12 3.63 -7.19
N VAL A 233 -5.91 4.03 -7.57
CA VAL A 233 -5.12 3.34 -8.60
C VAL A 233 -4.82 1.88 -8.21
N TYR A 234 -4.57 1.62 -6.93
CA TYR A 234 -4.27 0.27 -6.46
C TYR A 234 -5.48 -0.59 -6.16
N HIS A 235 -6.57 0.02 -5.68
CA HIS A 235 -7.73 -0.73 -5.17
C HIS A 235 -8.96 -0.64 -6.09
N GLY A 236 -9.05 0.38 -6.93
CA GLY A 236 -10.26 0.68 -7.71
C GLY A 236 -11.45 1.11 -6.83
N LEU A 237 -11.15 1.65 -5.65
CA LEU A 237 -12.11 2.06 -4.62
C LEU A 237 -11.77 3.45 -4.12
N GLU A 238 -12.78 4.20 -3.71
CA GLU A 238 -12.60 5.45 -2.99
C GLU A 238 -12.18 5.18 -1.55
N PHE A 239 -11.38 6.08 -0.99
CA PHE A 239 -10.93 5.98 0.40
C PHE A 239 -11.74 6.93 1.29
N ASP A 240 -12.41 6.38 2.29
CA ASP A 240 -13.35 7.12 3.14
C ASP A 240 -12.70 8.12 4.11
N SER A 241 -11.38 8.15 4.20
CA SER A 241 -10.68 9.00 5.16
C SER A 241 -9.92 10.14 4.49
N HIS A 242 -9.94 11.32 5.14
CA HIS A 242 -9.09 12.46 4.81
C HIS A 242 -8.00 12.67 5.88
N ASP A 243 -7.77 11.69 6.73
CA ASP A 243 -6.73 11.73 7.75
C ASP A 243 -5.40 11.19 7.15
N PRO A 244 -4.38 12.04 6.93
CA PRO A 244 -3.15 11.61 6.28
C PRO A 244 -2.39 10.54 7.08
N VAL A 245 -2.61 10.44 8.40
CA VAL A 245 -2.03 9.38 9.23
C VAL A 245 -2.67 8.03 8.89
N ILE A 246 -4.01 7.98 8.81
CA ILE A 246 -4.75 6.76 8.47
C ILE A 246 -4.43 6.35 7.04
N MET A 247 -4.41 7.32 6.11
CA MET A 247 -4.12 7.07 4.70
C MET A 247 -2.71 6.51 4.50
N HIS A 248 -1.72 7.11 5.16
CA HIS A 248 -0.34 6.60 5.14
C HIS A 248 -0.26 5.19 5.71
N ASP A 249 -0.86 4.93 6.86
CA ASP A 249 -0.89 3.61 7.49
C ASP A 249 -1.43 2.52 6.55
N ARG A 250 -2.40 2.86 5.69
CA ARG A 250 -2.97 1.95 4.71
C ARG A 250 -2.08 1.70 3.51
N MET A 251 -1.33 2.72 3.07
CA MET A 251 -0.63 2.69 1.78
C MET A 251 0.87 2.46 1.90
N ARG A 252 1.46 2.66 3.08
CA ARG A 252 2.93 2.57 3.27
C ARG A 252 3.52 1.19 2.97
N THR A 253 2.70 0.14 3.04
CA THR A 253 3.11 -1.24 2.75
C THR A 253 3.35 -1.51 1.26
N LEU A 254 2.93 -0.60 0.38
CA LEU A 254 3.14 -0.75 -1.06
C LEU A 254 4.60 -0.61 -1.48
N SER A 255 5.41 0.12 -0.70
CA SER A 255 6.80 0.37 -1.05
C SER A 255 7.63 0.72 0.19
N THR A 256 8.86 0.19 0.26
CA THR A 256 9.83 0.57 1.30
C THR A 256 10.11 2.07 1.28
N LYS A 257 10.21 2.69 0.10
CA LYS A 257 10.41 4.14 -0.04
C LYS A 257 9.26 4.93 0.57
N LEU A 258 8.01 4.49 0.33
CA LEU A 258 6.83 5.15 0.90
C LEU A 258 6.75 4.92 2.42
N MET A 259 7.04 3.71 2.89
CA MET A 259 7.08 3.40 4.32
C MET A 259 8.08 4.31 5.05
N LEU A 260 9.26 4.54 4.46
CA LEU A 260 10.33 5.36 5.04
C LEU A 260 10.15 6.86 4.82
N ALA A 261 9.24 7.30 3.95
CA ALA A 261 9.01 8.72 3.69
C ALA A 261 8.59 9.50 4.96
N PHE A 262 7.87 8.80 5.86
CA PHE A 262 7.43 9.34 7.15
C PHE A 262 7.73 8.34 8.27
N ASP A 263 8.93 7.76 8.24
CA ASP A 263 9.36 6.74 9.20
C ASP A 263 9.32 7.26 10.64
N ASP A 264 8.55 6.57 11.46
CA ASP A 264 8.36 6.88 12.87
C ASP A 264 9.61 6.61 13.72
N THR A 265 10.63 5.94 13.17
CA THR A 265 11.88 5.66 13.89
C THR A 265 12.84 6.86 13.90
N HIS A 266 12.68 7.79 12.96
CA HIS A 266 13.45 9.03 12.92
C HIS A 266 12.70 10.17 13.59
N ILE A 267 13.28 10.72 14.64
CA ILE A 267 12.67 11.79 15.45
C ILE A 267 12.22 13.01 14.63
N GLU A 268 12.90 13.28 13.52
CA GLU A 268 12.54 14.35 12.59
C GLU A 268 11.27 14.04 11.78
N ASN A 269 10.92 12.76 11.60
CA ASN A 269 9.81 12.30 10.81
C ASN A 269 8.53 12.08 11.63
N ILE A 270 8.66 11.69 12.90
CA ILE A 270 7.56 11.32 13.80
C ILE A 270 6.41 12.32 13.79
N PHE A 271 6.72 13.62 13.65
CA PHE A 271 5.72 14.68 13.79
C PHE A 271 5.13 15.16 12.45
N THR A 272 5.62 14.71 11.29
CA THR A 272 5.15 15.25 10.01
C THR A 272 3.68 14.91 9.77
N LEU A 273 3.30 13.64 9.73
CA LEU A 273 1.91 13.23 9.48
C LEU A 273 0.93 13.72 10.57
N PRO A 274 1.22 13.61 11.88
CA PRO A 274 0.39 14.22 12.91
C PRO A 274 0.24 15.74 12.77
N ARG A 275 1.27 16.44 12.28
CA ARG A 275 1.19 17.89 12.00
C ARG A 275 0.30 18.20 10.81
N LEU A 276 0.44 17.47 9.70
CA LEU A 276 -0.44 17.61 8.54
C LEU A 276 -1.90 17.39 8.92
N LYS A 277 -2.20 16.34 9.68
CA LYS A 277 -3.53 16.12 10.25
C LYS A 277 -4.01 17.32 11.08
N SER A 278 -3.16 17.84 11.97
CA SER A 278 -3.49 19.00 12.81
C SER A 278 -3.77 20.24 11.97
N PHE A 279 -3.07 20.46 10.85
CA PHE A 279 -3.33 21.60 9.96
C PHE A 279 -4.70 21.49 9.31
N LEU A 280 -5.08 20.29 8.83
CA LEU A 280 -6.40 20.05 8.26
C LEU A 280 -7.53 20.26 9.27
N GLN A 281 -7.36 19.78 10.49
CA GLN A 281 -8.38 19.87 11.54
C GLN A 281 -8.59 21.29 12.07
N LYS A 282 -7.53 22.07 12.17
CA LYS A 282 -7.59 23.41 12.76
C LYS A 282 -8.07 24.49 11.79
N SER A 283 -7.76 24.32 10.52
CA SER A 283 -8.03 25.33 9.50
C SER A 283 -9.53 25.66 9.33
N PRO A 284 -10.46 24.70 9.24
CA PRO A 284 -11.88 24.98 9.03
C PRO A 284 -12.51 25.81 10.16
N TYR A 285 -11.95 25.74 11.36
CA TYR A 285 -12.48 26.41 12.54
C TYR A 285 -11.79 27.74 12.85
N GLY A 286 -10.90 28.22 11.98
CA GLY A 286 -10.15 29.44 12.20
C GLY A 286 -9.21 29.40 13.42
N ILE A 287 -8.92 28.20 13.93
CA ILE A 287 -8.03 28.03 15.09
C ILE A 287 -6.62 28.47 14.69
N ARG A 288 -6.10 29.44 15.42
CA ARG A 288 -4.74 29.93 15.20
C ARG A 288 -3.75 28.86 15.63
N PHE A 289 -2.78 28.59 14.77
CA PHE A 289 -1.60 27.82 15.11
C PHE A 289 -0.37 28.51 14.53
N ASP A 290 0.70 28.47 15.29
CA ASP A 290 1.98 29.00 14.86
C ASP A 290 2.90 27.85 14.48
N ILE A 291 3.60 28.01 13.38
CA ILE A 291 4.62 27.10 12.92
C ILE A 291 5.83 27.90 12.48
N ALA A 292 7.00 27.53 13.00
CA ALA A 292 8.24 28.14 12.58
C ALA A 292 8.49 27.84 11.08
N PRO A 293 8.89 28.84 10.27
CA PRO A 293 9.12 28.67 8.84
C PRO A 293 10.02 27.49 8.51
N GLN A 294 11.11 27.32 9.24
CA GLN A 294 12.07 26.20 9.01
C GLN A 294 11.42 24.82 9.21
N LYS A 295 10.52 24.69 10.18
CA LYS A 295 9.80 23.43 10.42
C LYS A 295 8.76 23.17 9.33
N LEU A 296 8.09 24.24 8.86
CA LEU A 296 7.12 24.08 7.78
C LEU A 296 7.81 23.69 6.47
N ASP A 297 8.94 24.29 6.16
CA ASP A 297 9.73 23.95 4.98
C ASP A 297 10.12 22.47 4.95
N ILE A 298 10.60 21.93 6.07
CA ILE A 298 10.86 20.48 6.21
C ILE A 298 9.62 19.64 5.95
N HIS A 299 8.45 20.03 6.46
CA HIS A 299 7.21 19.28 6.21
C HIS A 299 6.80 19.34 4.74
N MET A 300 6.91 20.50 4.09
CA MET A 300 6.59 20.69 2.68
C MET A 300 7.53 19.87 1.78
N GLU A 301 8.83 19.85 2.09
CA GLU A 301 9.81 19.03 1.36
C GLU A 301 9.46 17.53 1.44
N ARG A 302 9.06 17.05 2.61
CA ARG A 302 8.64 15.65 2.79
C ARG A 302 7.36 15.31 2.03
N VAL A 303 6.40 16.23 1.99
CA VAL A 303 5.19 16.06 1.18
C VAL A 303 5.56 15.94 -0.29
N ARG A 304 6.45 16.78 -0.82
CA ARG A 304 6.92 16.70 -2.21
C ARG A 304 7.62 15.37 -2.49
N LYS A 305 8.48 14.93 -1.58
CA LYS A 305 9.16 13.63 -1.71
C LYS A 305 8.17 12.47 -1.74
N ALA A 306 7.19 12.46 -0.83
CA ALA A 306 6.15 11.45 -0.81
C ALA A 306 5.28 11.49 -2.07
N ALA A 307 4.94 12.68 -2.55
CA ALA A 307 4.20 12.87 -3.81
C ALA A 307 4.93 12.23 -5.00
N GLY A 308 6.22 12.48 -5.15
CA GLY A 308 7.03 11.86 -6.22
C GLY A 308 7.07 10.33 -6.13
N ILE A 309 7.16 9.77 -4.92
CA ILE A 309 7.09 8.32 -4.70
C ILE A 309 5.71 7.79 -5.12
N ILE A 310 4.64 8.46 -4.73
CA ILE A 310 3.27 8.07 -5.05
C ILE A 310 3.02 8.14 -6.57
N GLU A 311 3.45 9.20 -7.23
CA GLU A 311 3.33 9.33 -8.68
C GLU A 311 4.02 8.17 -9.41
N ASN A 312 5.21 7.80 -8.97
CA ASN A 312 5.95 6.66 -9.55
C ASN A 312 5.19 5.34 -9.33
N LEU A 313 4.71 5.08 -8.10
CA LEU A 313 3.93 3.87 -7.80
C LEU A 313 2.66 3.78 -8.65
N CYS A 314 1.94 4.89 -8.79
CA CYS A 314 0.75 4.94 -9.65
C CYS A 314 1.09 4.68 -11.11
N GLY A 315 2.16 5.29 -11.63
CA GLY A 315 2.65 5.05 -12.99
C GLY A 315 2.89 3.57 -13.27
N LEU A 316 3.62 2.89 -12.39
CA LEU A 316 3.89 1.45 -12.51
C LEU A 316 2.62 0.60 -12.48
N ARG A 317 1.65 0.95 -11.65
CA ARG A 317 0.39 0.23 -11.59
C ARG A 317 -0.45 0.42 -12.83
N LEU A 318 -0.48 1.63 -13.39
CA LEU A 318 -1.14 1.94 -14.65
C LEU A 318 -0.52 1.18 -15.83
N GLU A 319 0.80 1.11 -15.90
CA GLU A 319 1.51 0.30 -16.89
C GLU A 319 1.10 -1.17 -16.81
N LEU A 320 1.04 -1.74 -15.60
CA LEU A 320 0.57 -3.11 -15.38
C LEU A 320 -0.88 -3.32 -15.89
N TYR A 321 -1.79 -2.39 -15.61
CA TYR A 321 -3.18 -2.50 -16.10
C TYR A 321 -3.23 -2.46 -17.63
N LYS A 322 -2.44 -1.59 -18.25
CA LYS A 322 -2.34 -1.51 -19.71
C LYS A 322 -1.83 -2.83 -20.30
N GLU A 323 -0.74 -3.38 -19.76
CA GLU A 323 -0.22 -4.67 -20.21
C GLU A 323 -1.23 -5.81 -20.05
N LEU A 324 -1.99 -5.83 -18.95
CA LEU A 324 -3.01 -6.85 -18.72
C LEU A 324 -4.20 -6.69 -19.68
N SER A 325 -4.56 -5.45 -20.05
CA SER A 325 -5.62 -5.19 -21.02
C SER A 325 -5.24 -5.62 -22.45
N GLU A 326 -3.98 -5.52 -22.82
CA GLU A 326 -3.49 -5.95 -24.14
C GLU A 326 -3.43 -7.48 -24.30
N ARG A 327 -3.59 -8.22 -23.20
CA ARG A 327 -3.55 -9.69 -23.16
C ARG A 327 -4.94 -10.34 -23.02
N GLN A 328 -5.97 -9.55 -22.74
CA GLN A 328 -7.37 -10.02 -22.74
C GLN A 328 -7.96 -10.02 -24.15
#